data_dacf19ca0affea84c4a1c0bcaf5cac05
#
_entry.id   dacf19ca0affea84c4a1c0bcaf5cac05
#
_cell.length_a   1.000
_cell.length_b   1.000
_cell.length_c   1.000
_cell.angle_alpha   90.00
_cell.angle_beta   90.00
_cell.angle_gamma   90.00
#
_symmetry.space_group_name_H-M   'P 1'
#
loop_
_entity.id
_entity.type
_entity.pdbx_description
1 polymer ?
#
loop_
_entity_poly.entity_id
_entity_poly.type
_entity_poly.pdbx_seq_one_letter_code
_entity_poly.pdbx_strand_id
1 'polypeptide(L)'
;GPGWYNGYPRIVYSQSRANTQLAAEKSIDSIKDSIQKFIKNPRYAISFFGKKTISQWNNPSFQCFWIQDKIENENVGSYLINEASPLRKIQESFMDGYEFLVYSMALICVWIKRKDDDLSFIQLELIFVGGFIFHIIWEAKGQYTLQYFILLIPYAAYGMERVIKRMNLLLTR
;
A
#
# COMPACT_ATOMS: atom_id res chain seq x y z
N GLY A 1 9.35 9.00 -7.39
CA GLY A 1 8.12 8.30 -7.11
C GLY A 1 7.28 8.13 -8.36
N PRO A 2 6.64 7.02 -8.54
CA PRO A 2 5.79 6.80 -9.68
C PRO A 2 4.70 7.87 -9.68
N GLY A 3 4.54 8.57 -10.75
CA GLY A 3 3.74 9.72 -11.06
C GLY A 3 2.26 9.81 -10.68
N TRP A 4 1.88 9.35 -9.50
CA TRP A 4 0.53 9.54 -8.98
C TRP A 4 0.30 10.95 -8.44
N TYR A 5 1.37 11.63 -8.01
CA TYR A 5 1.34 13.02 -7.61
C TYR A 5 1.83 13.90 -8.74
N ASN A 6 0.91 14.50 -9.48
CA ASN A 6 1.19 15.39 -10.60
C ASN A 6 1.19 16.88 -10.22
N GLY A 7 1.15 17.21 -8.93
CA GLY A 7 1.07 18.59 -8.46
C GLY A 7 -0.27 19.28 -8.69
N TYR A 8 -1.30 18.56 -9.14
CA TYR A 8 -2.61 19.12 -9.46
C TYR A 8 -3.23 20.00 -8.36
N PRO A 9 -3.19 19.61 -7.07
CA PRO A 9 -3.72 20.48 -6.01
C PRO A 9 -3.04 21.86 -5.94
N ARG A 10 -1.73 21.92 -6.18
CA ARG A 10 -1.00 23.21 -6.22
C ARG A 10 -1.40 24.04 -7.44
N ILE A 11 -1.61 23.39 -8.58
CA ILE A 11 -2.06 24.05 -9.81
C ILE A 11 -3.46 24.63 -9.59
N VAL A 12 -4.39 23.86 -9.05
CA VAL A 12 -5.75 24.33 -8.74
C VAL A 12 -5.71 25.49 -7.76
N TYR A 13 -4.92 25.37 -6.68
CA TYR A 13 -4.77 26.43 -5.68
C TYR A 13 -4.24 27.72 -6.29
N SER A 14 -3.16 27.66 -7.08
CA SER A 14 -2.57 28.83 -7.71
C SER A 14 -3.52 29.49 -8.73
N GLN A 15 -4.27 28.69 -9.49
CA GLN A 15 -5.21 29.17 -10.49
C GLN A 15 -6.50 29.73 -9.89
N SER A 16 -6.92 29.21 -8.73
CA SER A 16 -8.12 29.69 -8.04
C SER A 16 -7.86 30.91 -7.14
N ARG A 17 -6.58 31.28 -6.91
CA ARG A 17 -6.18 32.40 -6.03
C ARG A 17 -6.90 32.36 -4.68
N ALA A 18 -6.92 31.18 -4.05
CA ALA A 18 -7.61 30.90 -2.79
C ALA A 18 -9.16 31.04 -2.82
N ASN A 19 -9.76 31.16 -4.00
CA ASN A 19 -11.21 31.08 -4.15
C ASN A 19 -11.66 29.62 -4.08
N THR A 20 -12.31 29.23 -2.99
CA THR A 20 -12.73 27.84 -2.72
C THR A 20 -13.80 27.35 -3.70
N GLN A 21 -14.71 28.22 -4.13
CA GLN A 21 -15.75 27.87 -5.09
C GLN A 21 -15.14 27.55 -6.46
N LEU A 22 -14.24 28.41 -6.97
CA LEU A 22 -13.54 28.18 -8.23
C LEU A 22 -12.66 26.93 -8.17
N ALA A 23 -12.02 26.67 -7.03
CA ALA A 23 -11.24 25.46 -6.82
C ALA A 23 -12.11 24.19 -6.86
N ALA A 24 -13.30 24.25 -6.24
CA ALA A 24 -14.26 23.16 -6.27
C ALA A 24 -14.77 22.87 -7.69
N GLU A 25 -15.16 23.89 -8.45
CA GLU A 25 -15.60 23.76 -9.84
C GLU A 25 -14.54 23.08 -10.71
N LYS A 26 -13.28 23.56 -10.65
CA LYS A 26 -12.16 22.93 -11.39
C LYS A 26 -11.91 21.48 -11.00
N SER A 27 -12.03 21.18 -9.71
CA SER A 27 -11.84 19.82 -9.21
C SER A 27 -12.96 18.88 -9.69
N ILE A 28 -14.21 19.35 -9.67
CA ILE A 28 -15.37 18.60 -10.17
C ILE A 28 -15.23 18.32 -11.66
N ASP A 29 -14.83 19.30 -12.45
CA ASP A 29 -14.64 19.13 -13.89
C ASP A 29 -13.52 18.13 -14.20
N SER A 30 -12.41 18.19 -13.46
CA SER A 30 -11.34 17.19 -13.58
C SER A 30 -11.79 15.77 -13.21
N ILE A 31 -12.67 15.62 -12.22
CA ILE A 31 -13.27 14.33 -11.85
C ILE A 31 -14.16 13.82 -12.98
N LYS A 32 -15.03 14.68 -13.53
CA LYS A 32 -15.91 14.32 -14.66
C LYS A 32 -15.09 13.85 -15.88
N ASP A 33 -14.04 14.59 -16.23
CA ASP A 33 -13.14 14.23 -17.33
C ASP A 33 -12.46 12.89 -17.11
N SER A 34 -12.02 12.63 -15.88
CA SER A 34 -11.40 11.34 -15.50
C SER A 34 -12.38 10.19 -15.62
N ILE A 35 -13.61 10.36 -15.12
CA ILE A 35 -14.68 9.36 -15.22
C ILE A 35 -14.99 9.08 -16.70
N GLN A 36 -15.13 10.12 -17.52
CA GLN A 36 -15.39 9.95 -18.96
C GLN A 36 -14.26 9.18 -19.66
N LYS A 37 -12.99 9.45 -19.32
CA LYS A 37 -11.84 8.71 -19.86
C LYS A 37 -11.89 7.23 -19.47
N PHE A 38 -12.25 6.93 -18.23
CA PHE A 38 -12.37 5.55 -17.75
C PHE A 38 -13.51 4.79 -18.46
N ILE A 39 -14.67 5.45 -18.64
CA ILE A 39 -15.81 4.88 -19.37
C ILE A 39 -15.46 4.63 -20.85
N LYS A 40 -14.83 5.60 -21.50
CA LYS A 40 -14.44 5.49 -22.92
C LYS A 40 -13.34 4.45 -23.15
N ASN A 41 -12.48 4.23 -22.16
CA ASN A 41 -11.37 3.27 -22.27
C ASN A 41 -11.26 2.39 -21.00
N PRO A 42 -12.06 1.32 -20.89
CA PRO A 42 -12.03 0.43 -19.72
C PRO A 42 -10.67 -0.24 -19.48
N ARG A 43 -9.91 -0.55 -20.55
CA ARG A 43 -8.55 -1.11 -20.40
C ARG A 43 -7.61 -0.13 -19.71
N TYR A 44 -7.73 1.16 -20.02
CA TYR A 44 -6.98 2.20 -19.34
C TYR A 44 -7.37 2.29 -17.86
N ALA A 45 -8.67 2.23 -17.54
CA ALA A 45 -9.15 2.25 -16.16
C ALA A 45 -8.58 1.08 -15.35
N ILE A 46 -8.65 -0.16 -15.87
CA ILE A 46 -8.11 -1.36 -15.22
C ILE A 46 -6.59 -1.20 -14.98
N SER A 47 -5.86 -0.77 -16.01
CA SER A 47 -4.40 -0.54 -15.90
C SER A 47 -4.08 0.55 -14.88
N PHE A 48 -4.84 1.64 -14.84
CA PHE A 48 -4.67 2.73 -13.90
C PHE A 48 -4.88 2.27 -12.46
N PHE A 49 -6.02 1.66 -12.16
CA PHE A 49 -6.32 1.18 -10.80
C PHE A 49 -5.40 0.04 -10.38
N GLY A 50 -5.04 -0.86 -11.29
CA GLY A 50 -4.06 -1.92 -11.01
C GLY A 50 -2.70 -1.37 -10.64
N LYS A 51 -2.15 -0.45 -11.43
CA LYS A 51 -0.87 0.21 -11.12
C LYS A 51 -0.95 1.00 -9.80
N LYS A 52 -2.05 1.71 -9.58
CA LYS A 52 -2.30 2.45 -8.35
C LYS A 52 -2.27 1.53 -7.14
N THR A 53 -3.00 0.42 -7.18
CA THR A 53 -3.06 -0.56 -6.10
C THR A 53 -1.68 -1.16 -5.83
N ILE A 54 -0.98 -1.63 -6.88
CA ILE A 54 0.36 -2.18 -6.73
C ILE A 54 1.32 -1.17 -6.10
N SER A 55 1.36 0.06 -6.63
CA SER A 55 2.28 1.08 -6.11
C SER A 55 2.03 1.48 -4.66
N GLN A 56 0.82 1.26 -4.16
CA GLN A 56 0.44 1.59 -2.80
C GLN A 56 0.66 0.44 -1.82
N TRP A 57 0.27 -0.78 -2.22
CA TRP A 57 0.26 -1.95 -1.35
C TRP A 57 1.53 -2.80 -1.47
N ASN A 58 2.33 -2.62 -2.51
CA ASN A 58 3.65 -3.22 -2.68
C ASN A 58 4.74 -2.16 -2.45
N ASN A 59 4.77 -1.62 -1.24
CA ASN A 59 5.76 -0.62 -0.82
C ASN A 59 6.19 -0.91 0.62
N PRO A 60 7.11 -1.88 0.81
CA PRO A 60 7.51 -2.37 2.12
C PRO A 60 8.21 -1.32 2.98
N SER A 61 8.69 -0.24 2.36
CA SER A 61 9.26 0.91 3.07
C SER A 61 8.21 1.91 3.56
N PHE A 62 6.94 1.75 3.16
CA PHE A 62 5.87 2.70 3.47
C PHE A 62 6.25 4.16 3.21
N GLN A 63 7.05 4.37 2.16
CA GLN A 63 7.63 5.66 1.75
C GLN A 63 8.65 6.28 2.72
N CYS A 64 9.15 5.57 3.72
CA CYS A 64 10.13 6.15 4.64
C CYS A 64 11.40 6.59 3.91
N PHE A 65 11.89 5.82 2.96
CA PHE A 65 13.09 6.19 2.17
C PHE A 65 12.85 7.45 1.32
N TRP A 66 11.69 7.56 0.68
CA TRP A 66 11.36 8.75 -0.11
C TRP A 66 11.24 10.02 0.74
N ILE A 67 10.78 9.90 1.98
CA ILE A 67 10.74 11.01 2.92
C ILE A 67 12.17 11.37 3.35
N GLN A 68 12.98 10.37 3.63
CA GLN A 68 14.37 10.56 4.06
C GLN A 68 15.22 11.23 2.97
N ASP A 69 15.07 10.86 1.69
CA ASP A 69 15.78 11.45 0.57
C ASP A 69 15.50 12.96 0.39
N LYS A 70 14.42 13.46 1.03
CA LYS A 70 14.06 14.90 1.03
C LYS A 70 14.59 15.68 2.23
N ILE A 71 15.11 14.98 3.22
CA ILE A 71 15.67 15.61 4.41
C ILE A 71 17.16 15.81 4.17
N GLU A 72 17.55 17.04 3.86
CA GLU A 72 18.96 17.46 3.65
C GLU A 72 19.77 17.49 4.96
N ASN A 73 19.71 16.47 5.78
CA ASN A 73 20.49 16.40 7.01
C ASN A 73 21.60 15.34 6.87
N GLU A 74 22.86 15.76 6.94
CA GLU A 74 24.04 14.91 6.98
C GLU A 74 24.23 14.18 8.31
N ASN A 75 23.22 13.46 8.74
CA ASN A 75 23.33 12.61 9.93
C ASN A 75 23.81 11.20 9.54
N VAL A 76 24.43 10.48 10.49
CA VAL A 76 24.89 9.08 10.29
C VAL A 76 23.76 8.20 9.72
N GLY A 77 22.50 8.45 10.10
CA GLY A 77 21.35 7.77 9.55
C GLY A 77 21.13 8.04 8.05
N SER A 78 21.40 9.24 7.56
CA SER A 78 21.27 9.58 6.13
C SER A 78 22.30 8.83 5.28
N TYR A 79 23.50 8.61 5.79
CA TYR A 79 24.54 7.83 5.10
C TYR A 79 24.11 6.36 4.92
N LEU A 80 23.46 5.76 5.89
CA LEU A 80 22.99 4.37 5.83
C LEU A 80 21.80 4.18 4.88
N ILE A 81 21.02 5.25 4.66
CA ILE A 81 19.75 5.21 3.91
C ILE A 81 19.86 5.88 2.54
N ASN A 82 21.03 6.45 2.19
CA ASN A 82 21.28 7.09 0.89
C ASN A 82 21.04 6.11 -0.28
N GLU A 83 20.44 6.57 -1.38
CA GLU A 83 20.16 5.77 -2.57
C GLU A 83 21.40 5.04 -3.12
N ALA A 84 22.58 5.62 -2.99
CA ALA A 84 23.85 5.01 -3.42
C ALA A 84 24.39 3.96 -2.44
N SER A 85 23.84 3.84 -1.23
CA SER A 85 24.34 2.92 -0.20
C SER A 85 24.00 1.46 -0.52
N PRO A 86 24.98 0.54 -0.49
CA PRO A 86 24.70 -0.89 -0.62
C PRO A 86 23.82 -1.41 0.54
N LEU A 87 23.88 -0.80 1.72
CA LEU A 87 23.06 -1.16 2.87
C LEU A 87 21.58 -0.87 2.62
N ARG A 88 21.25 0.21 1.91
CA ARG A 88 19.87 0.50 1.50
C ARG A 88 19.31 -0.62 0.63
N LYS A 89 20.07 -1.10 -0.36
CA LYS A 89 19.63 -2.20 -1.23
C LYS A 89 19.36 -3.50 -0.46
N ILE A 90 20.23 -3.80 0.52
CA ILE A 90 20.04 -4.97 1.38
C ILE A 90 18.77 -4.79 2.22
N GLN A 91 18.55 -3.62 2.78
CA GLN A 91 17.37 -3.31 3.57
C GLN A 91 16.08 -3.36 2.74
N GLU A 92 16.07 -2.79 1.54
CA GLU A 92 14.95 -2.86 0.61
C GLU A 92 14.63 -4.32 0.27
N SER A 93 15.62 -5.13 -0.09
CA SER A 93 15.43 -6.55 -0.39
C SER A 93 14.90 -7.34 0.82
N PHE A 94 15.37 -7.03 2.02
CA PHE A 94 14.87 -7.63 3.25
C PHE A 94 13.40 -7.25 3.50
N MET A 95 13.06 -5.98 3.32
CA MET A 95 11.69 -5.49 3.50
C MET A 95 10.73 -6.06 2.46
N ASP A 96 11.16 -6.20 1.19
CA ASP A 96 10.39 -6.88 0.15
C ASP A 96 10.09 -8.34 0.52
N GLY A 97 11.10 -9.06 0.97
CA GLY A 97 10.96 -10.44 1.44
C GLY A 97 10.04 -10.57 2.66
N TYR A 98 10.16 -9.65 3.60
CA TYR A 98 9.32 -9.59 4.79
C TYR A 98 7.85 -9.30 4.42
N GLU A 99 7.60 -8.31 3.57
CA GLU A 99 6.26 -7.96 3.08
C GLU A 99 5.61 -9.16 2.38
N PHE A 100 6.34 -9.79 1.47
CA PHE A 100 5.89 -11.00 0.77
C PHE A 100 5.54 -12.14 1.75
N LEU A 101 6.38 -12.35 2.77
CA LEU A 101 6.14 -13.38 3.79
C LEU A 101 4.85 -13.09 4.57
N VAL A 102 4.66 -11.85 5.03
CA VAL A 102 3.47 -11.46 5.79
C VAL A 102 2.20 -11.65 4.96
N TYR A 103 2.18 -11.16 3.72
CA TYR A 103 1.01 -11.34 2.84
C TYR A 103 0.73 -12.81 2.54
N SER A 104 1.77 -13.60 2.25
CA SER A 104 1.61 -15.03 1.94
C SER A 104 1.07 -15.81 3.14
N MET A 105 1.61 -15.57 4.33
CA MET A 105 1.17 -16.25 5.54
C MET A 105 -0.22 -15.81 5.99
N ALA A 106 -0.56 -14.53 5.84
CA ALA A 106 -1.92 -14.03 6.09
C ALA A 106 -2.92 -14.67 5.13
N LEU A 107 -2.58 -14.79 3.84
CA LEU A 107 -3.43 -15.46 2.86
C LEU A 107 -3.65 -16.95 3.19
N ILE A 108 -2.60 -17.65 3.62
CA ILE A 108 -2.69 -19.04 4.10
C ILE A 108 -3.61 -19.13 5.32
N CYS A 109 -3.51 -18.20 6.27
CA CYS A 109 -4.41 -18.14 7.41
C CYS A 109 -5.87 -18.05 6.98
N VAL A 110 -6.21 -17.08 6.13
CA VAL A 110 -7.57 -16.89 5.59
C VAL A 110 -8.05 -18.15 4.87
N TRP A 111 -7.17 -18.77 4.07
CA TRP A 111 -7.50 -20.02 3.36
C TRP A 111 -7.82 -21.19 4.31
N ILE A 112 -7.07 -21.32 5.39
CA ILE A 112 -7.31 -22.37 6.39
C ILE A 112 -8.60 -22.09 7.16
N LYS A 113 -8.76 -20.86 7.61
CA LYS A 113 -9.91 -20.43 8.44
C LYS A 113 -11.23 -20.31 7.69
N ARG A 114 -11.24 -20.26 6.36
CA ARG A 114 -12.47 -20.13 5.56
C ARG A 114 -13.57 -21.17 5.85
N LYS A 115 -13.23 -22.25 6.53
CA LYS A 115 -14.15 -23.33 6.90
C LYS A 115 -14.53 -23.32 8.38
N ASP A 116 -13.92 -22.44 9.15
CA ASP A 116 -14.18 -22.33 10.59
C ASP A 116 -15.24 -21.24 10.78
N ASP A 117 -16.25 -21.54 11.62
CA ASP A 117 -17.29 -20.56 12.01
C ASP A 117 -16.78 -19.57 13.08
N ASP A 118 -15.47 -19.50 13.29
CA ASP A 118 -14.83 -18.62 14.26
C ASP A 118 -14.77 -17.17 13.74
N LEU A 119 -15.62 -16.33 14.30
CA LEU A 119 -15.74 -14.91 13.96
C LEU A 119 -14.68 -14.02 14.63
N SER A 120 -13.73 -14.59 15.38
CA SER A 120 -12.76 -13.81 16.18
C SER A 120 -11.90 -12.85 15.35
N PHE A 121 -11.70 -13.12 14.06
CA PHE A 121 -10.91 -12.29 13.17
C PHE A 121 -11.74 -11.41 12.22
N ILE A 122 -13.07 -11.60 12.15
CA ILE A 122 -13.91 -10.93 11.16
C ILE A 122 -13.82 -9.39 11.23
N GLN A 123 -13.63 -8.84 12.42
CA GLN A 123 -13.51 -7.38 12.59
C GLN A 123 -12.24 -6.84 11.91
N LEU A 124 -11.11 -7.54 12.05
CA LEU A 124 -9.86 -7.15 11.41
C LEU A 124 -9.94 -7.30 9.89
N GLU A 125 -10.60 -8.37 9.41
CA GLU A 125 -10.86 -8.58 7.98
C GLU A 125 -11.71 -7.44 7.40
N LEU A 126 -12.78 -7.05 8.08
CA LEU A 126 -13.64 -5.94 7.65
C LEU A 126 -12.88 -4.61 7.61
N ILE A 127 -12.04 -4.33 8.61
CA ILE A 127 -11.19 -3.13 8.62
C ILE A 127 -10.21 -3.15 7.45
N PHE A 128 -9.55 -4.30 7.21
CA PHE A 128 -8.60 -4.43 6.11
C PHE A 128 -9.29 -4.25 4.75
N VAL A 129 -10.38 -4.98 4.50
CA VAL A 129 -11.14 -4.91 3.24
C VAL A 129 -11.72 -3.51 3.04
N GLY A 130 -12.29 -2.91 4.09
CA GLY A 130 -12.81 -1.54 4.04
C GLY A 130 -11.73 -0.52 3.69
N GLY A 131 -10.57 -0.62 4.33
CA GLY A 131 -9.40 0.20 4.03
C GLY A 131 -8.87 -0.01 2.62
N PHE A 132 -8.81 -1.26 2.16
CA PHE A 132 -8.40 -1.58 0.81
C PHE A 132 -9.32 -0.93 -0.24
N ILE A 133 -10.64 -1.09 -0.11
CA ILE A 133 -11.64 -0.50 -1.01
C ILE A 133 -11.56 1.04 -0.98
N PHE A 134 -11.44 1.62 0.22
CA PHE A 134 -11.28 3.06 0.38
C PHE A 134 -10.08 3.59 -0.42
N HIS A 135 -8.95 2.93 -0.32
CA HIS A 135 -7.72 3.35 -0.98
C HIS A 135 -7.68 3.10 -2.49
N ILE A 136 -8.58 2.28 -3.05
CA ILE A 136 -8.76 2.20 -4.51
C ILE A 136 -9.17 3.56 -5.08
N ILE A 137 -10.03 4.30 -4.35
CA ILE A 137 -10.57 5.60 -4.81
C ILE A 137 -9.72 6.75 -4.29
N TRP A 138 -9.28 6.67 -3.03
CA TRP A 138 -8.56 7.75 -2.33
C TRP A 138 -7.08 7.88 -2.74
N GLU A 139 -6.35 8.73 -2.05
CA GLU A 139 -4.94 9.01 -2.32
C GLU A 139 -4.07 7.73 -2.21
N ALA A 140 -3.17 7.53 -3.19
CA ALA A 140 -2.25 6.39 -3.22
C ALA A 140 -0.90 6.78 -2.61
N LYS A 141 -0.75 6.57 -1.31
CA LYS A 141 0.54 6.69 -0.60
C LYS A 141 0.77 5.45 0.27
N GLY A 142 1.93 4.82 0.13
CA GLY A 142 2.30 3.63 0.90
C GLY A 142 2.23 3.84 2.41
N GLN A 143 2.55 5.03 2.90
CA GLN A 143 2.46 5.35 4.34
C GLN A 143 1.07 5.11 4.95
N TYR A 144 0.00 5.21 4.16
CA TYR A 144 -1.36 4.99 4.65
C TYR A 144 -1.73 3.50 4.75
N THR A 145 -0.94 2.62 4.12
CA THR A 145 -1.19 1.18 4.19
C THR A 145 -0.52 0.51 5.39
N LEU A 146 0.43 1.20 6.06
CA LEU A 146 1.14 0.67 7.21
C LEU A 146 0.20 0.13 8.30
N GLN A 147 -0.83 0.88 8.65
CA GLN A 147 -1.80 0.47 9.68
C GLN A 147 -2.52 -0.84 9.30
N TYR A 148 -2.86 -1.02 8.03
CA TYR A 148 -3.50 -2.24 7.56
C TYR A 148 -2.51 -3.40 7.49
N PHE A 149 -1.25 -3.13 7.14
CA PHE A 149 -0.20 -4.12 7.18
C PHE A 149 0.02 -4.67 8.58
N ILE A 150 0.02 -3.80 9.60
CA ILE A 150 0.10 -4.21 11.02
C ILE A 150 -1.06 -5.15 11.39
N LEU A 151 -2.28 -4.90 10.89
CA LEU A 151 -3.42 -5.77 11.14
C LEU A 151 -3.27 -7.17 10.52
N LEU A 152 -2.41 -7.35 9.52
CA LEU A 152 -2.14 -8.65 8.92
C LEU A 152 -1.13 -9.50 9.73
N ILE A 153 -0.37 -8.91 10.66
CA ILE A 153 0.66 -9.62 11.43
C ILE A 153 0.07 -10.79 12.24
N PRO A 154 -1.06 -10.64 12.96
CA PRO A 154 -1.67 -11.78 13.66
C PRO A 154 -2.09 -12.92 12.73
N TYR A 155 -2.60 -12.59 11.54
CA TYR A 155 -2.93 -13.57 10.51
C TYR A 155 -1.69 -14.29 9.99
N ALA A 156 -0.64 -13.54 9.71
CA ALA A 156 0.63 -14.10 9.24
C ALA A 156 1.24 -15.02 10.30
N ALA A 157 1.22 -14.63 11.57
CA ALA A 157 1.71 -15.45 12.67
C ALA A 157 0.94 -16.77 12.79
N TYR A 158 -0.38 -16.73 12.74
CA TYR A 158 -1.21 -17.94 12.75
C TYR A 158 -0.96 -18.83 11.52
N GLY A 159 -0.92 -18.23 10.32
CA GLY A 159 -0.62 -18.98 9.09
C GLY A 159 0.74 -19.67 9.15
N MET A 160 1.78 -18.98 9.63
CA MET A 160 3.12 -19.53 9.81
C MET A 160 3.13 -20.69 10.82
N GLU A 161 2.46 -20.54 11.95
CA GLU A 161 2.34 -21.61 12.94
C GLU A 161 1.75 -22.88 12.32
N ARG A 162 0.70 -22.74 11.51
CA ARG A 162 0.05 -23.89 10.84
C ARG A 162 0.96 -24.54 9.80
N VAL A 163 1.71 -23.76 9.05
CA VAL A 163 2.69 -24.27 8.07
C VAL A 163 3.78 -25.06 8.80
N ILE A 164 4.37 -24.49 9.86
CA ILE A 164 5.43 -25.16 10.64
C ILE A 164 4.93 -26.48 11.26
N LYS A 165 3.74 -26.48 11.87
CA LYS A 165 3.14 -27.70 12.41
C LYS A 165 2.97 -28.79 11.35
N ARG A 166 2.53 -28.41 10.16
CA ARG A 166 2.35 -29.36 9.05
C ARG A 166 3.67 -29.92 8.54
N MET A 167 4.70 -29.07 8.43
CA MET A 167 6.05 -29.49 8.06
C MET A 167 6.63 -30.48 9.06
N ASN A 168 6.53 -30.22 10.36
CA ASN A 168 7.01 -31.10 11.40
C ASN A 168 6.33 -32.48 11.34
N LEU A 169 5.02 -32.53 11.07
CA LEU A 169 4.31 -33.81 10.90
C LEU A 169 4.76 -34.60 9.66
N LEU A 170 5.27 -33.95 8.64
CA LEU A 170 5.81 -34.59 7.44
C LEU A 170 7.24 -35.13 7.67
N LEU A 171 8.03 -34.43 8.48
CA LEU A 171 9.42 -34.81 8.78
C LEU A 171 9.50 -35.95 9.82
N THR A 172 8.46 -36.20 10.60
CA THR A 172 8.38 -37.25 11.62
C THR A 172 7.74 -38.56 11.12
N ARG A 173 7.39 -38.60 9.85
CA ARG A 173 6.92 -39.80 9.13
C ARG A 173 8.05 -40.45 8.33
#